data_5679afc19fa5c40a3e17e5ab5a5c2d73
#
_entry.id   5679afc19fa5c40a3e17e5ab5a5c2d73
#
_cell.length_a   1.000
_cell.length_b   1.000
_cell.length_c   1.000
_cell.angle_alpha   90.00
_cell.angle_beta   90.00
_cell.angle_gamma   90.00
#
_symmetry.space_group_name_H-M   'P 1'
#
loop_
_entity.id
_entity.type
_entity.pdbx_description
1 polymer ?
#
loop_
_entity_poly.entity_id
_entity_poly.type
_entity_poly.pdbx_seq_one_letter_code
_entity_poly.pdbx_strand_id
1 'polypeptide(L)'
;NAYNEHSCRIEYIDPLLKLLGWDVANEKGLAPQYREVIAENYSTRTDRPDYTITLRGVPKFFVEAKKPAVDITRVAAPAIQTRKYGWNAKHRLAVLTNFEYLAIYDTCHIAHEDDGCAVARYRLYHYTEYVEKVEEIAGLIARDTVYSGDFDSYLDANFPATEGQTQQVDTLFLSQINEWRVALSNELYAQGGRYASLEVLNDVVQEFINQIVFLRICEDKNLPLYHKLKDTITDDTQLQSKLEELFRSADQRYNSGMFSGEDIIFDLSCEVIKDMIEGLYYPQSPYLFNIIEPNLLGKIYEIFLTEQLVLLENNTIGLGKKKDCQNRYVVTTPTEIVMFMVDKTLSKVCDGKTPSEILDISVADIACGSGIFLEEAFAYLQDYCVQWYICNGQTDHLIETGIDLYKLPLQEKKDILCSCIYGIDIDIHAVEVAKFSLLIKLIEDETAPSVSEVVPILPDLGDNIQFGNSLVSQTELNGISGANHQMMEIAPFDWSTINNGCGFDVIIGNPPY
;
A
#
# COMPACT_ATOMS: atom_id res chain seq x y z
N ASN A 1 -9.55 -27.23 26.94
CA ASN A 1 -9.33 -25.85 27.37
C ASN A 1 -10.19 -24.92 26.55
N ALA A 2 -11.27 -24.41 27.17
CA ALA A 2 -12.27 -23.57 26.50
C ALA A 2 -11.83 -22.09 26.43
N TYR A 3 -10.69 -21.70 27.02
CA TYR A 3 -10.22 -20.33 27.03
C TYR A 3 -9.49 -20.03 25.72
N ASN A 4 -10.10 -19.18 24.89
CA ASN A 4 -9.60 -18.85 23.57
C ASN A 4 -8.86 -17.49 23.56
N GLU A 5 -8.30 -17.13 22.45
CA GLU A 5 -7.55 -15.88 22.25
C GLU A 5 -8.44 -14.66 22.37
N HIS A 6 -9.67 -14.72 21.84
CA HIS A 6 -10.65 -13.65 21.96
C HIS A 6 -11.00 -13.33 23.43
N SER A 7 -11.23 -14.36 24.26
CA SER A 7 -11.46 -14.15 25.71
C SER A 7 -10.23 -13.54 26.38
N CYS A 8 -9.01 -13.95 25.98
CA CYS A 8 -7.77 -13.38 26.51
C CYS A 8 -7.63 -11.90 26.16
N ARG A 9 -8.01 -11.53 24.94
CA ARG A 9 -8.00 -10.12 24.51
C ARG A 9 -8.94 -9.29 25.40
N ILE A 10 -10.22 -9.63 25.44
CA ILE A 10 -11.23 -8.85 26.16
C ILE A 10 -10.99 -8.79 27.68
N GLU A 11 -10.61 -9.91 28.28
CA GLU A 11 -10.54 -10.00 29.73
C GLU A 11 -9.22 -9.49 30.33
N TYR A 12 -8.12 -9.50 29.54
CA TYR A 12 -6.79 -9.18 30.04
C TYR A 12 -6.01 -8.18 29.22
N ILE A 13 -5.96 -8.34 27.87
CA ILE A 13 -5.11 -7.51 27.03
C ILE A 13 -5.75 -6.13 26.82
N ASP A 14 -7.04 -6.04 26.51
CA ASP A 14 -7.76 -4.76 26.42
C ASP A 14 -7.67 -3.95 27.70
N PRO A 15 -7.91 -4.53 28.92
CA PRO A 15 -7.67 -3.84 30.17
C PRO A 15 -6.22 -3.38 30.37
N LEU A 16 -5.23 -4.19 29.96
CA LEU A 16 -3.83 -3.81 30.04
C LEU A 16 -3.52 -2.59 29.15
N LEU A 17 -4.00 -2.60 27.90
CA LEU A 17 -3.84 -1.46 26.99
C LEU A 17 -4.55 -0.21 27.53
N LYS A 18 -5.74 -0.35 28.11
CA LYS A 18 -6.45 0.75 28.80
C LYS A 18 -5.66 1.30 29.99
N LEU A 19 -5.03 0.46 30.80
CA LEU A 19 -4.14 0.88 31.89
C LEU A 19 -2.90 1.64 31.38
N LEU A 20 -2.42 1.31 30.19
CA LEU A 20 -1.35 2.04 29.51
C LEU A 20 -1.85 3.33 28.84
N GLY A 21 -3.12 3.70 29.03
CA GLY A 21 -3.74 4.95 28.56
C GLY A 21 -4.41 4.89 27.20
N TRP A 22 -4.38 3.75 26.50
CA TRP A 22 -4.94 3.60 25.15
C TRP A 22 -6.47 3.49 25.17
N ASP A 23 -7.11 4.19 24.23
CA ASP A 23 -8.56 4.13 24.02
C ASP A 23 -8.92 2.95 23.09
N VAL A 24 -8.97 1.76 23.66
CA VAL A 24 -9.22 0.50 22.91
C VAL A 24 -10.65 0.45 22.35
N ALA A 25 -11.63 0.99 23.07
CA ALA A 25 -13.04 0.94 22.70
C ALA A 25 -13.53 2.22 22.01
N ASN A 26 -12.64 3.14 21.68
CA ASN A 26 -12.99 4.46 21.12
C ASN A 26 -14.00 5.23 22.00
N GLU A 27 -13.84 5.19 23.32
CA GLU A 27 -14.73 5.89 24.27
C GLU A 27 -14.71 7.41 24.08
N LYS A 28 -13.64 7.95 23.46
CA LYS A 28 -13.50 9.36 23.10
C LYS A 28 -14.30 9.75 21.85
N GLY A 29 -14.86 8.78 21.12
CA GLY A 29 -15.62 9.02 19.89
C GLY A 29 -14.78 9.64 18.76
N LEU A 30 -13.51 9.25 18.65
CA LEU A 30 -12.65 9.71 17.56
C LEU A 30 -13.14 9.16 16.21
N ALA A 31 -13.01 9.97 15.16
CA ALA A 31 -13.27 9.51 13.81
C ALA A 31 -12.42 8.29 13.46
N PRO A 32 -12.88 7.38 12.57
CA PRO A 32 -12.20 6.12 12.29
C PRO A 32 -10.71 6.26 12.01
N GLN A 33 -10.32 7.26 11.21
CA GLN A 33 -8.92 7.55 10.86
C GLN A 33 -8.07 8.07 12.03
N TYR A 34 -8.67 8.49 13.14
CA TYR A 34 -7.96 9.02 14.31
C TYR A 34 -8.05 8.11 15.54
N ARG A 35 -8.61 6.91 15.40
CA ARG A 35 -8.66 5.93 16.50
C ARG A 35 -7.25 5.64 16.98
N GLU A 36 -7.09 5.53 18.30
CA GLU A 36 -5.80 5.22 18.94
C GLU A 36 -5.45 3.73 18.85
N VAL A 37 -6.47 2.87 18.80
CA VAL A 37 -6.31 1.42 18.68
C VAL A 37 -7.28 0.89 17.62
N ILE A 38 -6.74 0.18 16.63
CA ILE A 38 -7.51 -0.56 15.65
C ILE A 38 -7.37 -2.04 16.02
N ALA A 39 -8.46 -2.66 16.45
CA ALA A 39 -8.50 -4.05 16.82
C ALA A 39 -9.13 -4.90 15.69
N GLU A 40 -8.40 -5.93 15.22
CA GLU A 40 -8.91 -6.84 14.18
C GLU A 40 -10.05 -7.71 14.69
N ASN A 41 -11.02 -7.98 13.80
CA ASN A 41 -12.17 -8.82 14.12
C ASN A 41 -11.83 -10.30 13.86
N TYR A 42 -12.18 -11.16 14.82
CA TYR A 42 -11.95 -12.61 14.77
C TYR A 42 -12.68 -13.35 13.64
N SER A 43 -13.70 -12.74 13.05
CA SER A 43 -14.53 -13.37 12.02
C SER A 43 -13.87 -13.37 10.62
N THR A 44 -12.93 -12.49 10.39
CA THR A 44 -12.14 -12.43 9.16
C THR A 44 -10.73 -12.95 9.46
N ARG A 45 -10.42 -14.17 9.00
CA ARG A 45 -9.04 -14.69 9.03
C ARG A 45 -8.19 -13.92 8.02
N THR A 46 -7.72 -12.76 8.42
CA THR A 46 -6.71 -12.00 7.70
C THR A 46 -5.38 -12.19 8.42
N ASP A 47 -4.28 -12.33 7.69
CA ASP A 47 -2.93 -12.34 8.25
C ASP A 47 -2.53 -10.90 8.66
N ARG A 48 -3.29 -10.33 9.61
CA ARG A 48 -3.11 -9.00 10.18
C ARG A 48 -2.83 -9.09 11.67
N PRO A 49 -2.12 -8.11 12.25
CA PRO A 49 -1.89 -8.06 13.69
C PRO A 49 -3.21 -7.84 14.45
N ASP A 50 -3.32 -8.41 15.65
CA ASP A 50 -4.52 -8.30 16.49
C ASP A 50 -4.88 -6.86 16.89
N TYR A 51 -3.85 -6.02 17.08
CA TYR A 51 -4.01 -4.59 17.35
C TYR A 51 -2.97 -3.77 16.59
N THR A 52 -3.44 -2.70 15.97
CA THR A 52 -2.60 -1.62 15.45
C THR A 52 -2.73 -0.42 16.37
N ILE A 53 -1.62 0.01 16.95
CA ILE A 53 -1.56 1.19 17.81
C ILE A 53 -1.17 2.40 16.96
N THR A 54 -1.98 3.45 17.02
CA THR A 54 -1.80 4.63 16.17
C THR A 54 -1.63 5.92 16.97
N LEU A 55 -0.98 6.88 16.37
CA LEU A 55 -0.94 8.27 16.81
C LEU A 55 -1.55 9.14 15.71
N ARG A 56 -2.77 9.67 15.97
CA ARG A 56 -3.50 10.52 15.00
C ARG A 56 -3.66 9.86 13.62
N GLY A 57 -3.97 8.57 13.61
CA GLY A 57 -4.14 7.78 12.40
C GLY A 57 -2.85 7.18 11.83
N VAL A 58 -1.68 7.59 12.32
CA VAL A 58 -0.39 7.04 11.87
C VAL A 58 -0.04 5.82 12.73
N PRO A 59 0.09 4.61 12.16
CA PRO A 59 0.52 3.41 12.88
C PRO A 59 1.89 3.61 13.53
N LYS A 60 2.05 3.17 14.77
CA LYS A 60 3.30 3.28 15.54
C LYS A 60 3.91 1.93 15.89
N PHE A 61 3.10 0.97 16.28
CA PHE A 61 3.51 -0.41 16.51
C PHE A 61 2.30 -1.36 16.55
N PHE A 62 2.60 -2.65 16.42
CA PHE A 62 1.60 -3.71 16.50
C PHE A 62 1.66 -4.45 17.82
N VAL A 63 0.50 -4.98 18.24
CA VAL A 63 0.38 -5.94 19.35
C VAL A 63 -0.26 -7.20 18.80
N GLU A 64 0.46 -8.30 18.91
CA GLU A 64 -0.01 -9.65 18.58
C GLU A 64 -0.41 -10.36 19.88
N ALA A 65 -1.62 -10.87 19.91
CA ALA A 65 -2.18 -11.58 21.05
C ALA A 65 -2.16 -13.09 20.82
N LYS A 66 -1.94 -13.85 21.88
CA LYS A 66 -2.08 -15.32 21.84
C LYS A 66 -2.85 -15.79 23.05
N LYS A 67 -3.57 -16.91 22.89
CA LYS A 67 -4.22 -17.56 24.05
C LYS A 67 -3.18 -17.96 25.08
N PRO A 68 -3.50 -17.95 26.39
CA PRO A 68 -2.54 -18.29 27.47
C PRO A 68 -1.92 -19.69 27.36
N ALA A 69 -2.58 -20.62 26.66
CA ALA A 69 -2.06 -21.97 26.44
C ALA A 69 -0.85 -22.02 25.45
N VAL A 70 -0.56 -20.91 24.75
CA VAL A 70 0.59 -20.80 23.86
C VAL A 70 1.77 -20.24 24.65
N ASP A 71 2.78 -21.09 24.87
CA ASP A 71 4.02 -20.65 25.53
C ASP A 71 4.88 -19.84 24.55
N ILE A 72 4.70 -18.50 24.58
CA ILE A 72 5.43 -17.58 23.69
C ILE A 72 6.92 -17.48 24.04
N THR A 73 7.36 -18.09 25.13
CA THR A 73 8.78 -18.14 25.51
C THR A 73 9.53 -19.32 24.86
N ARG A 74 8.78 -20.29 24.30
CA ARG A 74 9.33 -21.52 23.69
C ARG A 74 8.90 -21.72 22.25
N VAL A 75 7.69 -21.29 21.89
CA VAL A 75 7.14 -21.45 20.54
C VAL A 75 7.62 -20.30 19.66
N ALA A 76 8.33 -20.59 18.59
CA ALA A 76 8.94 -19.57 17.71
C ALA A 76 7.92 -18.89 16.77
N ALA A 77 6.91 -19.62 16.29
CA ALA A 77 6.00 -19.14 15.27
C ALA A 77 5.32 -17.80 15.61
N PRO A 78 4.78 -17.55 16.83
CA PRO A 78 4.23 -16.25 17.19
C PRO A 78 5.25 -15.10 17.15
N ALA A 79 6.49 -15.36 17.59
CA ALA A 79 7.56 -14.37 17.57
C ALA A 79 7.96 -14.01 16.13
N ILE A 80 8.09 -15.01 15.26
CA ILE A 80 8.38 -14.82 13.84
C ILE A 80 7.25 -14.02 13.17
N GLN A 81 5.99 -14.35 13.44
CA GLN A 81 4.81 -13.63 12.92
C GLN A 81 4.81 -12.17 13.36
N THR A 82 4.99 -11.89 14.65
CA THR A 82 5.05 -10.53 15.21
C THR A 82 6.15 -9.69 14.56
N ARG A 83 7.34 -10.28 14.38
CA ARG A 83 8.46 -9.61 13.74
C ARG A 83 8.22 -9.37 12.25
N LYS A 84 7.61 -10.32 11.53
CA LYS A 84 7.22 -10.15 10.12
C LYS A 84 6.26 -8.97 9.96
N TYR A 85 5.25 -8.86 10.82
CA TYR A 85 4.32 -7.73 10.79
C TYR A 85 5.03 -6.39 10.98
N GLY A 86 5.83 -6.27 12.05
CA GLY A 86 6.55 -5.03 12.36
C GLY A 86 7.52 -4.62 11.24
N TRP A 87 8.28 -5.55 10.70
CA TRP A 87 9.22 -5.27 9.61
C TRP A 87 8.51 -4.82 8.32
N ASN A 88 7.41 -5.48 7.92
CA ASN A 88 6.67 -5.12 6.71
C ASN A 88 5.98 -3.75 6.82
N ALA A 89 5.58 -3.34 8.03
CA ALA A 89 5.01 -2.01 8.29
C ALA A 89 6.08 -0.95 8.62
N LYS A 90 7.37 -1.28 8.54
CA LYS A 90 8.49 -0.41 8.91
C LYS A 90 8.49 0.05 10.38
N HIS A 91 7.78 -0.66 11.23
CA HIS A 91 7.87 -0.42 12.67
C HIS A 91 9.19 -0.95 13.19
N ARG A 92 9.79 -0.23 14.14
CA ARG A 92 11.05 -0.65 14.77
C ARG A 92 10.82 -1.56 15.98
N LEU A 93 9.58 -1.62 16.44
CA LEU A 93 9.17 -2.38 17.61
C LEU A 93 7.80 -3.02 17.36
N ALA A 94 7.61 -4.24 17.88
CA ALA A 94 6.30 -4.90 17.96
C ALA A 94 6.17 -5.65 19.28
N VAL A 95 4.94 -5.85 19.74
CA VAL A 95 4.61 -6.50 21.00
C VAL A 95 3.93 -7.84 20.74
N LEU A 96 4.36 -8.87 21.43
CA LEU A 96 3.70 -10.18 21.48
C LEU A 96 3.29 -10.46 22.93
N THR A 97 2.02 -10.81 23.16
CA THR A 97 1.55 -11.11 24.51
C THR A 97 0.50 -12.22 24.53
N ASN A 98 0.53 -13.03 25.58
CA ASN A 98 -0.55 -13.93 25.97
C ASN A 98 -1.06 -13.57 27.38
N PHE A 99 -0.77 -12.36 27.84
CA PHE A 99 -0.92 -11.80 29.17
C PHE A 99 0.00 -12.41 30.24
N GLU A 100 0.22 -13.73 30.25
CA GLU A 100 1.21 -14.34 31.14
C GLU A 100 2.60 -13.76 30.92
N TYR A 101 2.93 -13.55 29.65
CA TYR A 101 4.16 -12.87 29.21
C TYR A 101 3.83 -11.73 28.26
N LEU A 102 4.60 -10.65 28.40
CA LEU A 102 4.65 -9.54 27.43
C LEU A 102 6.07 -9.47 26.90
N ALA A 103 6.23 -9.74 25.61
CA ALA A 103 7.49 -9.71 24.90
C ALA A 103 7.52 -8.52 23.92
N ILE A 104 8.61 -7.77 23.92
CA ILE A 104 8.88 -6.67 22.99
C ILE A 104 9.98 -7.13 22.06
N TYR A 105 9.72 -7.04 20.76
CA TYR A 105 10.64 -7.44 19.71
C TYR A 105 11.16 -6.25 18.93
N ASP A 106 12.46 -6.29 18.62
CA ASP A 106 13.07 -5.48 17.57
C ASP A 106 12.61 -6.00 16.21
N THR A 107 12.02 -5.15 15.41
CA THR A 107 11.51 -5.48 14.09
C THR A 107 12.29 -4.80 12.96
N CYS A 108 13.49 -4.28 13.24
CA CYS A 108 14.36 -3.69 12.24
C CYS A 108 14.97 -4.74 11.28
N HIS A 109 14.93 -6.02 11.66
CA HIS A 109 15.55 -7.11 10.90
C HIS A 109 14.50 -8.11 10.40
N ILE A 110 14.75 -8.66 9.21
CA ILE A 110 13.92 -9.71 8.62
C ILE A 110 13.85 -10.92 9.57
N ALA A 111 12.66 -11.48 9.74
CA ALA A 111 12.45 -12.71 10.49
C ALA A 111 12.62 -13.92 9.57
N HIS A 112 13.45 -14.87 9.96
CA HIS A 112 13.69 -16.13 9.26
C HIS A 112 12.92 -17.30 9.90
N GLU A 113 12.64 -18.35 9.12
CA GLU A 113 11.91 -19.54 9.60
C GLU A 113 12.61 -20.28 10.73
N ASP A 114 13.94 -20.28 10.69
CA ASP A 114 14.77 -20.96 11.67
C ASP A 114 15.01 -20.14 12.95
N ASP A 115 14.45 -18.91 13.01
CA ASP A 115 14.61 -18.07 14.19
C ASP A 115 13.85 -18.65 15.39
N GLY A 116 14.56 -18.76 16.51
CA GLY A 116 13.93 -19.08 17.79
C GLY A 116 13.14 -17.90 18.37
N CYS A 117 12.24 -18.19 19.32
CA CYS A 117 11.42 -17.17 20.00
C CYS A 117 12.22 -16.07 20.72
N ALA A 118 13.49 -16.27 21.02
CA ALA A 118 14.37 -15.30 21.68
C ALA A 118 15.14 -14.40 20.70
N VAL A 119 15.11 -14.69 19.39
CA VAL A 119 15.80 -13.87 18.38
C VAL A 119 15.13 -12.52 18.28
N ALA A 120 15.92 -11.44 18.34
CA ALA A 120 15.47 -10.05 18.33
C ALA A 120 14.48 -9.68 19.46
N ARG A 121 14.33 -10.51 20.49
CA ARG A 121 13.52 -10.17 21.65
C ARG A 121 14.28 -9.18 22.52
N TYR A 122 13.77 -7.94 22.57
CA TYR A 122 14.36 -6.85 23.33
C TYR A 122 14.04 -6.93 24.81
N ARG A 123 12.77 -7.23 25.18
CA ARG A 123 12.30 -7.38 26.57
C ARG A 123 11.32 -8.54 26.68
N LEU A 124 11.28 -9.11 27.87
CA LEU A 124 10.30 -10.13 28.26
C LEU A 124 9.92 -9.89 29.71
N TYR A 125 8.64 -9.68 29.96
CA TYR A 125 8.09 -9.50 31.29
C TYR A 125 7.08 -10.62 31.58
N HIS A 126 7.16 -11.19 32.78
CA HIS A 126 6.12 -12.09 33.30
C HIS A 126 5.08 -11.27 34.06
N TYR A 127 3.80 -11.67 34.05
CA TYR A 127 2.71 -10.88 34.64
C TYR A 127 2.94 -10.52 36.14
N THR A 128 3.68 -11.34 36.88
CA THR A 128 4.02 -11.07 38.29
C THR A 128 4.95 -9.87 38.46
N GLU A 129 5.63 -9.47 37.41
CA GLU A 129 6.57 -8.35 37.39
C GLU A 129 5.91 -7.04 36.89
N TYR A 130 4.69 -7.10 36.31
CA TYR A 130 4.05 -5.93 35.70
C TYR A 130 3.93 -4.74 36.63
N VAL A 131 3.59 -4.96 37.92
CA VAL A 131 3.45 -3.89 38.91
C VAL A 131 4.81 -3.26 39.24
N GLU A 132 5.84 -4.07 39.38
CA GLU A 132 7.21 -3.60 39.65
C GLU A 132 7.83 -2.91 38.47
N LYS A 133 7.53 -3.39 37.26
CA LYS A 133 8.10 -2.92 35.97
C LYS A 133 7.18 -1.95 35.20
N VAL A 134 6.13 -1.45 35.83
CA VAL A 134 5.13 -0.62 35.16
C VAL A 134 5.72 0.62 34.50
N GLU A 135 6.68 1.29 35.14
CA GLU A 135 7.35 2.48 34.59
C GLU A 135 8.19 2.13 33.35
N GLU A 136 8.88 0.98 33.39
CA GLU A 136 9.66 0.49 32.25
C GLU A 136 8.75 0.12 31.06
N ILE A 137 7.65 -0.61 31.32
CA ILE A 137 6.66 -0.99 30.30
C ILE A 137 5.99 0.26 29.73
N ALA A 138 5.54 1.17 30.59
CA ALA A 138 4.90 2.42 30.18
C ALA A 138 5.85 3.32 29.37
N GLY A 139 7.11 3.42 29.77
CA GLY A 139 8.15 4.15 29.02
C GLY A 139 8.41 3.61 27.61
N LEU A 140 7.97 2.37 27.34
CA LEU A 140 8.13 1.75 26.00
C LEU A 140 6.85 1.84 25.15
N ILE A 141 5.67 1.60 25.73
CA ILE A 141 4.45 1.37 24.94
C ILE A 141 3.20 2.09 25.46
N ALA A 142 3.33 2.97 26.48
CA ALA A 142 2.18 3.74 26.95
C ALA A 142 1.80 4.86 25.98
N ARG A 143 0.52 5.21 26.01
CA ARG A 143 -0.04 6.29 25.19
C ARG A 143 0.71 7.61 25.37
N ASP A 144 0.93 8.02 26.59
CA ASP A 144 1.57 9.31 26.88
C ASP A 144 3.01 9.37 26.36
N THR A 145 3.75 8.25 26.42
CA THR A 145 5.10 8.13 25.85
C THR A 145 5.10 8.29 24.32
N VAL A 146 4.09 7.75 23.66
CA VAL A 146 3.94 7.91 22.19
C VAL A 146 3.52 9.33 21.84
N TYR A 147 2.58 9.92 22.60
CA TYR A 147 2.07 11.26 22.35
C TYR A 147 3.08 12.38 22.68
N SER A 148 3.98 12.17 23.64
CA SER A 148 5.05 13.13 23.97
C SER A 148 6.20 13.14 22.95
N GLY A 149 6.33 12.07 22.12
CA GLY A 149 7.47 11.86 21.23
C GLY A 149 8.66 11.15 21.91
N ASP A 150 8.55 10.81 23.19
CA ASP A 150 9.60 10.06 23.92
C ASP A 150 9.78 8.67 23.33
N PHE A 151 8.69 8.06 22.81
CA PHE A 151 8.73 6.80 22.09
C PHE A 151 9.66 6.87 20.87
N ASP A 152 9.47 7.85 19.99
CA ASP A 152 10.28 8.01 18.78
C ASP A 152 11.75 8.29 19.14
N SER A 153 11.98 9.14 20.16
CA SER A 153 13.33 9.43 20.69
C SER A 153 14.00 8.19 21.28
N TYR A 154 13.24 7.36 21.99
CA TYR A 154 13.73 6.10 22.53
C TYR A 154 14.10 5.11 21.42
N LEU A 155 13.28 5.01 20.37
CA LEU A 155 13.55 4.15 19.22
C LEU A 155 14.81 4.62 18.48
N ASP A 156 15.00 5.91 18.30
CA ASP A 156 16.19 6.48 17.66
C ASP A 156 17.48 6.15 18.43
N ALA A 157 17.42 6.14 19.74
CA ALA A 157 18.56 5.84 20.60
C ALA A 157 18.90 4.34 20.72
N ASN A 158 17.87 3.47 20.72
CA ASN A 158 18.04 2.04 21.04
C ASN A 158 17.87 1.10 19.84
N PHE A 159 17.20 1.55 18.80
CA PHE A 159 16.98 0.83 17.55
C PHE A 159 17.42 1.72 16.36
N PRO A 160 18.69 2.16 16.32
CA PRO A 160 19.15 3.04 15.26
C PRO A 160 18.98 2.32 13.91
N ALA A 161 18.45 3.04 12.95
CA ALA A 161 18.49 2.63 11.55
C ALA A 161 19.95 2.68 11.09
N THR A 162 20.72 1.64 11.32
CA THR A 162 22.11 1.55 10.87
C THR A 162 22.10 1.35 9.37
N GLU A 163 22.63 2.34 8.63
CA GLU A 163 22.89 2.20 7.20
C GLU A 163 23.64 0.89 6.95
N GLY A 164 23.00 -0.04 6.23
CA GLY A 164 23.56 -1.32 5.81
C GLY A 164 23.17 -2.56 6.63
N GLN A 165 22.54 -2.45 7.80
CA GLN A 165 22.05 -3.60 8.59
C GLN A 165 20.52 -3.74 8.62
N THR A 166 19.78 -2.67 8.41
CA THR A 166 18.34 -2.65 8.23
C THR A 166 18.02 -2.53 6.77
N GLN A 167 17.83 -3.63 6.08
CA GLN A 167 17.17 -3.57 4.77
C GLN A 167 15.70 -3.22 5.02
N GLN A 168 15.32 -1.99 4.67
CA GLN A 168 13.92 -1.60 4.70
C GLN A 168 13.16 -2.35 3.60
N VAL A 169 11.91 -2.67 3.87
CA VAL A 169 11.06 -3.44 2.95
C VAL A 169 11.00 -2.82 1.55
N ASP A 170 10.94 -1.49 1.45
CA ASP A 170 10.94 -0.75 0.19
C ASP A 170 12.25 -0.89 -0.58
N THR A 171 13.39 -0.75 0.08
CA THR A 171 14.71 -0.89 -0.55
C THR A 171 14.93 -2.30 -1.08
N LEU A 172 14.54 -3.31 -0.30
CA LEU A 172 14.67 -4.72 -0.70
C LEU A 172 13.74 -5.03 -1.87
N PHE A 173 12.46 -4.61 -1.80
CA PHE A 173 11.50 -4.88 -2.85
C PHE A 173 11.85 -4.15 -4.15
N LEU A 174 12.32 -2.90 -4.06
CA LEU A 174 12.83 -2.17 -5.21
C LEU A 174 14.02 -2.87 -5.87
N SER A 175 14.99 -3.34 -5.07
CA SER A 175 16.13 -4.10 -5.62
C SER A 175 15.65 -5.32 -6.39
N GLN A 176 14.68 -6.04 -5.84
CA GLN A 176 14.12 -7.22 -6.47
C GLN A 176 13.34 -6.91 -7.75
N ILE A 177 12.53 -5.84 -7.75
CA ILE A 177 11.86 -5.37 -8.97
C ILE A 177 12.91 -5.01 -10.04
N ASN A 178 13.98 -4.34 -9.68
CA ASN A 178 15.04 -3.98 -10.60
C ASN A 178 15.79 -5.19 -11.16
N GLU A 179 16.00 -6.23 -10.34
CA GLU A 179 16.55 -7.51 -10.80
C GLU A 179 15.63 -8.17 -11.84
N TRP A 180 14.32 -8.19 -11.59
CA TRP A 180 13.34 -8.71 -12.55
C TRP A 180 13.29 -7.88 -13.84
N ARG A 181 13.33 -6.53 -13.74
CA ARG A 181 13.40 -5.66 -14.93
C ARG A 181 14.57 -6.03 -15.81
N VAL A 182 15.75 -6.18 -15.23
CA VAL A 182 16.96 -6.51 -15.97
C VAL A 182 16.88 -7.91 -16.57
N ALA A 183 16.41 -8.91 -15.82
CA ALA A 183 16.29 -10.28 -16.28
C ALA A 183 15.31 -10.41 -17.47
N LEU A 184 14.08 -9.91 -17.29
CA LEU A 184 13.04 -9.92 -18.33
C LEU A 184 13.48 -9.15 -19.58
N SER A 185 14.06 -7.96 -19.39
CA SER A 185 14.50 -7.12 -20.51
C SER A 185 15.64 -7.75 -21.31
N ASN A 186 16.59 -8.41 -20.68
CA ASN A 186 17.68 -9.10 -21.40
C ASN A 186 17.17 -10.26 -22.23
N GLU A 187 16.20 -11.02 -21.71
CA GLU A 187 15.63 -12.14 -22.44
C GLU A 187 14.84 -11.68 -23.66
N LEU A 188 13.99 -10.65 -23.52
CA LEU A 188 13.24 -10.07 -24.63
C LEU A 188 14.15 -9.37 -25.64
N TYR A 189 15.15 -8.60 -25.18
CA TYR A 189 16.09 -7.91 -26.06
C TYR A 189 16.88 -8.88 -26.96
N ALA A 190 17.24 -10.05 -26.45
CA ALA A 190 17.93 -11.07 -27.21
C ALA A 190 17.13 -11.61 -28.41
N GLN A 191 15.80 -11.46 -28.40
CA GLN A 191 14.93 -11.86 -29.51
C GLN A 191 14.91 -10.82 -30.64
N GLY A 192 15.28 -9.57 -30.35
CA GLY A 192 15.27 -8.49 -31.33
C GLY A 192 13.85 -8.06 -31.73
N GLY A 193 13.69 -7.60 -32.98
CA GLY A 193 12.39 -7.16 -33.49
C GLY A 193 11.86 -5.93 -32.73
N ARG A 194 10.63 -6.01 -32.21
CA ARG A 194 10.02 -4.93 -31.43
C ARG A 194 10.77 -4.63 -30.12
N TYR A 195 11.44 -5.62 -29.57
CA TYR A 195 12.21 -5.51 -28.32
C TYR A 195 13.60 -4.88 -28.49
N ALA A 196 13.97 -4.45 -29.71
CA ALA A 196 15.17 -3.65 -29.92
C ALA A 196 15.02 -2.19 -29.43
N SER A 197 13.79 -1.72 -29.22
CA SER A 197 13.49 -0.42 -28.59
C SER A 197 13.51 -0.53 -27.08
N LEU A 198 14.33 0.29 -26.39
CA LEU A 198 14.37 0.36 -24.93
C LEU A 198 13.08 0.91 -24.34
N GLU A 199 12.38 1.78 -25.06
CA GLU A 199 11.09 2.32 -24.66
C GLU A 199 10.04 1.21 -24.60
N VAL A 200 9.87 0.47 -25.69
CA VAL A 200 8.95 -0.69 -25.76
C VAL A 200 9.29 -1.73 -24.70
N LEU A 201 10.58 -2.04 -24.50
CA LEU A 201 11.01 -2.97 -23.45
C LEU A 201 10.59 -2.48 -22.07
N ASN A 202 10.81 -1.19 -21.78
CA ASN A 202 10.46 -0.65 -20.48
C ASN A 202 8.96 -0.76 -20.21
N ASP A 203 8.13 -0.42 -21.21
CA ASP A 203 6.67 -0.45 -21.10
C ASP A 203 6.13 -1.86 -20.85
N VAL A 204 6.47 -2.81 -21.72
CA VAL A 204 5.94 -4.19 -21.61
C VAL A 204 6.46 -4.93 -20.37
N VAL A 205 7.71 -4.69 -19.96
CA VAL A 205 8.27 -5.30 -18.76
C VAL A 205 7.64 -4.71 -17.50
N GLN A 206 7.42 -3.40 -17.47
CA GLN A 206 6.76 -2.75 -16.36
C GLN A 206 5.32 -3.24 -16.21
N GLU A 207 4.57 -3.27 -17.30
CA GLU A 207 3.19 -3.76 -17.31
C GLU A 207 3.11 -5.18 -16.77
N PHE A 208 3.98 -6.07 -17.26
CA PHE A 208 4.02 -7.46 -16.80
C PHE A 208 4.33 -7.58 -15.29
N ILE A 209 5.31 -6.83 -14.79
CA ILE A 209 5.62 -6.80 -13.34
C ILE A 209 4.43 -6.30 -12.54
N ASN A 210 3.74 -5.24 -12.99
CA ASN A 210 2.56 -4.69 -12.32
C ASN A 210 1.43 -5.73 -12.24
N GLN A 211 1.18 -6.46 -13.34
CA GLN A 211 0.16 -7.51 -13.40
C GLN A 211 0.44 -8.63 -12.38
N ILE A 212 1.67 -9.12 -12.32
CA ILE A 212 2.06 -10.17 -11.38
C ILE A 212 1.99 -9.69 -9.91
N VAL A 213 2.51 -8.48 -9.61
CA VAL A 213 2.48 -7.89 -8.27
C VAL A 213 1.02 -7.64 -7.84
N PHE A 214 0.16 -7.15 -8.72
CA PHE A 214 -1.26 -6.95 -8.45
C PHE A 214 -1.95 -8.27 -8.05
N LEU A 215 -1.75 -9.33 -8.83
CA LEU A 215 -2.33 -10.65 -8.51
C LEU A 215 -1.84 -11.16 -7.16
N ARG A 216 -0.56 -10.95 -6.85
CA ARG A 216 0.02 -11.34 -5.55
C ARG A 216 -0.60 -10.56 -4.38
N ILE A 217 -0.85 -9.25 -4.57
CA ILE A 217 -1.55 -8.42 -3.58
C ILE A 217 -2.99 -8.92 -3.37
N CYS A 218 -3.70 -9.23 -4.46
CA CYS A 218 -5.05 -9.79 -4.39
C CYS A 218 -5.07 -11.11 -3.63
N GLU A 219 -4.06 -11.96 -3.79
CA GLU A 219 -3.94 -13.22 -3.04
C GLU A 219 -3.75 -12.98 -1.54
N ASP A 220 -2.85 -12.08 -1.13
CA ASP A 220 -2.63 -11.79 0.29
C ASP A 220 -3.88 -11.16 0.95
N LYS A 221 -4.70 -10.46 0.16
CA LYS A 221 -5.99 -9.93 0.61
C LYS A 221 -7.14 -10.95 0.53
N ASN A 222 -6.89 -12.19 0.14
CA ASN A 222 -7.88 -13.24 -0.09
C ASN A 222 -9.01 -12.81 -1.06
N LEU A 223 -8.70 -12.00 -2.05
CA LEU A 223 -9.64 -11.57 -3.08
C LEU A 223 -9.85 -12.67 -4.14
N PRO A 224 -10.83 -12.54 -5.05
CA PRO A 224 -11.05 -13.49 -6.14
C PRO A 224 -9.75 -13.85 -6.88
N LEU A 225 -9.64 -15.10 -7.33
CA LEU A 225 -8.45 -15.72 -7.89
C LEU A 225 -7.35 -16.05 -6.85
N TYR A 226 -7.74 -16.16 -5.56
CA TYR A 226 -6.87 -16.57 -4.47
C TYR A 226 -6.08 -17.86 -4.80
N HIS A 227 -4.78 -17.89 -4.50
CA HIS A 227 -3.80 -18.94 -4.80
C HIS A 227 -3.60 -19.30 -6.28
N LYS A 228 -4.28 -18.64 -7.21
CA LYS A 228 -4.18 -18.98 -8.64
C LYS A 228 -2.83 -18.65 -9.24
N LEU A 229 -2.19 -17.55 -8.80
CA LEU A 229 -0.84 -17.19 -9.24
C LEU A 229 0.17 -18.25 -8.79
N LYS A 230 0.10 -18.69 -7.53
CA LYS A 230 0.97 -19.76 -7.01
C LYS A 230 0.74 -21.09 -7.72
N ASP A 231 -0.49 -21.40 -8.10
CA ASP A 231 -0.85 -22.63 -8.82
C ASP A 231 -0.19 -22.68 -10.22
N THR A 232 0.10 -21.53 -10.86
CA THR A 232 0.70 -21.51 -12.21
C THR A 232 2.09 -22.14 -12.22
N ILE A 233 2.88 -21.97 -11.17
CA ILE A 233 4.26 -22.45 -11.07
C ILE A 233 4.40 -23.91 -10.61
N THR A 234 3.28 -24.63 -10.42
CA THR A 234 3.32 -26.05 -9.98
C THR A 234 3.70 -27.02 -11.09
N ASP A 235 3.56 -26.61 -12.35
CA ASP A 235 3.85 -27.44 -13.53
C ASP A 235 4.47 -26.56 -14.63
N ASP A 236 5.77 -26.66 -14.78
CA ASP A 236 6.55 -25.86 -15.73
C ASP A 236 6.10 -26.03 -17.19
N THR A 237 5.52 -27.19 -17.55
CA THR A 237 5.05 -27.46 -18.93
C THR A 237 3.77 -26.72 -19.28
N GLN A 238 3.02 -26.25 -18.29
CA GLN A 238 1.73 -25.54 -18.44
C GLN A 238 1.78 -24.11 -17.89
N LEU A 239 2.93 -23.65 -17.38
CA LEU A 239 3.06 -22.38 -16.68
C LEU A 239 2.52 -21.21 -17.50
N GLN A 240 3.02 -21.02 -18.73
CA GLN A 240 2.64 -19.91 -19.60
C GLN A 240 1.14 -19.95 -19.93
N SER A 241 0.58 -21.11 -20.27
CA SER A 241 -0.83 -21.26 -20.61
C SER A 241 -1.74 -21.01 -19.39
N LYS A 242 -1.34 -21.44 -18.20
CA LYS A 242 -2.07 -21.18 -16.96
C LYS A 242 -2.00 -19.71 -16.58
N LEU A 243 -0.86 -19.06 -16.80
CA LEU A 243 -0.70 -17.65 -16.51
C LEU A 243 -1.53 -16.79 -17.48
N GLU A 244 -1.56 -17.12 -18.77
CA GLU A 244 -2.45 -16.47 -19.75
C GLU A 244 -3.93 -16.62 -19.37
N GLU A 245 -4.36 -17.83 -18.97
CA GLU A 245 -5.73 -18.06 -18.50
C GLU A 245 -6.05 -17.25 -17.23
N LEU A 246 -5.08 -17.15 -16.33
CA LEU A 246 -5.19 -16.33 -15.11
C LEU A 246 -5.33 -14.84 -15.46
N PHE A 247 -4.52 -14.31 -16.37
CA PHE A 247 -4.60 -12.91 -16.83
C PHE A 247 -5.95 -12.63 -17.48
N ARG A 248 -6.43 -13.51 -18.34
CA ARG A 248 -7.77 -13.40 -18.95
C ARG A 248 -8.89 -13.42 -17.90
N SER A 249 -8.76 -14.27 -16.89
CA SER A 249 -9.72 -14.33 -15.78
C SER A 249 -9.66 -13.07 -14.91
N ALA A 250 -8.45 -12.52 -14.72
CA ALA A 250 -8.25 -11.28 -13.99
C ALA A 250 -8.83 -10.07 -14.73
N ASP A 251 -8.65 -9.99 -16.04
CA ASP A 251 -9.25 -8.96 -16.87
C ASP A 251 -10.77 -8.97 -16.76
N GLN A 252 -11.40 -10.13 -16.92
CA GLN A 252 -12.86 -10.29 -16.78
C GLN A 252 -13.38 -9.90 -15.39
N ARG A 253 -12.60 -10.18 -14.34
CA ARG A 253 -13.05 -9.97 -12.96
C ARG A 253 -12.77 -8.56 -12.45
N TYR A 254 -11.59 -8.03 -12.78
CA TYR A 254 -11.14 -6.73 -12.29
C TYR A 254 -11.39 -5.60 -13.28
N ASN A 255 -11.19 -5.83 -14.58
CA ASN A 255 -11.45 -4.91 -15.71
C ASN A 255 -10.88 -3.50 -15.50
N SER A 256 -9.64 -3.43 -15.01
CA SER A 256 -8.96 -2.15 -14.71
C SER A 256 -8.20 -1.57 -15.91
N GLY A 257 -8.24 -2.23 -17.06
CA GLY A 257 -7.36 -1.96 -18.20
C GLY A 257 -5.94 -2.55 -18.04
N MET A 258 -5.57 -2.97 -16.83
CA MET A 258 -4.22 -3.47 -16.51
C MET A 258 -3.85 -4.77 -17.24
N PHE A 259 -4.83 -5.62 -17.57
CA PHE A 259 -4.62 -6.91 -18.24
C PHE A 259 -4.99 -6.88 -19.72
N SER A 260 -5.29 -5.71 -20.28
CA SER A 260 -5.72 -5.55 -21.68
C SER A 260 -4.58 -5.23 -22.65
N GLY A 261 -3.36 -5.07 -22.14
CA GLY A 261 -2.17 -4.72 -22.90
C GLY A 261 -1.56 -5.86 -23.71
N GLU A 262 -0.39 -5.62 -24.30
CA GLU A 262 0.36 -6.63 -25.05
C GLU A 262 0.95 -7.70 -24.12
N ASP A 263 0.53 -8.94 -24.32
CA ASP A 263 1.01 -10.08 -23.53
C ASP A 263 2.40 -10.53 -23.99
N ILE A 264 3.35 -10.62 -23.05
CA ILE A 264 4.73 -11.10 -23.28
C ILE A 264 4.98 -12.50 -22.69
N ILE A 265 3.95 -13.16 -22.16
CA ILE A 265 4.08 -14.45 -21.43
C ILE A 265 4.79 -15.50 -22.29
N PHE A 266 4.42 -15.60 -23.59
CA PHE A 266 5.00 -16.60 -24.48
C PHE A 266 6.34 -16.18 -25.08
N ASP A 267 6.73 -14.92 -24.93
CA ASP A 267 8.04 -14.41 -25.32
C ASP A 267 9.10 -14.58 -24.22
N LEU A 268 8.69 -14.96 -23.00
CA LEU A 268 9.56 -15.23 -21.85
C LEU A 268 9.70 -16.72 -21.61
N SER A 269 10.85 -17.15 -21.09
CA SER A 269 11.05 -18.54 -20.66
C SER A 269 10.26 -18.83 -19.37
N CYS A 270 9.87 -20.10 -19.21
CA CYS A 270 9.22 -20.55 -17.97
C CYS A 270 10.13 -20.33 -16.74
N GLU A 271 11.45 -20.41 -16.89
CA GLU A 271 12.42 -20.23 -15.81
C GLU A 271 12.35 -18.82 -15.24
N VAL A 272 12.43 -17.79 -16.07
CA VAL A 272 12.40 -16.38 -15.63
C VAL A 272 11.05 -16.01 -15.01
N ILE A 273 9.94 -16.47 -15.59
CA ILE A 273 8.60 -16.23 -15.02
C ILE A 273 8.48 -16.91 -13.66
N LYS A 274 8.94 -18.15 -13.54
CA LYS A 274 8.87 -18.93 -12.30
C LYS A 274 9.70 -18.30 -11.19
N ASP A 275 10.94 -17.93 -11.49
CA ASP A 275 11.84 -17.28 -10.51
C ASP A 275 11.23 -15.97 -9.99
N MET A 276 10.62 -15.17 -10.88
CA MET A 276 9.93 -13.96 -10.50
C MET A 276 8.73 -14.25 -9.57
N ILE A 277 7.88 -15.21 -9.94
CA ILE A 277 6.71 -15.54 -9.13
C ILE A 277 7.14 -16.14 -7.79
N GLU A 278 8.07 -17.11 -7.75
CA GLU A 278 8.60 -17.69 -6.51
C GLU A 278 9.19 -16.63 -5.58
N GLY A 279 9.88 -15.64 -6.15
CA GLY A 279 10.44 -14.49 -5.41
C GLY A 279 9.39 -13.59 -4.74
N LEU A 280 8.09 -13.82 -4.96
CA LEU A 280 7.00 -13.12 -4.27
C LEU A 280 6.41 -13.91 -3.09
N TYR A 281 6.85 -15.16 -2.88
CA TYR A 281 6.33 -16.04 -1.83
C TYR A 281 7.39 -16.39 -0.80
N TYR A 282 6.94 -16.57 0.41
CA TYR A 282 7.79 -17.07 1.49
C TYR A 282 8.19 -18.54 1.23
N PRO A 283 9.44 -18.98 1.52
CA PRO A 283 10.50 -18.25 2.25
C PRO A 283 11.41 -17.36 1.39
N GLN A 284 11.31 -17.38 0.05
CA GLN A 284 12.15 -16.57 -0.83
C GLN A 284 11.90 -15.08 -0.64
N SER A 285 10.66 -14.73 -0.28
CA SER A 285 10.23 -13.35 -0.05
C SER A 285 9.77 -13.12 1.40
N PRO A 286 10.23 -12.04 2.05
CA PRO A 286 9.76 -11.66 3.38
C PRO A 286 8.47 -10.82 3.35
N TYR A 287 7.92 -10.48 2.16
CA TYR A 287 6.85 -9.52 2.01
C TYR A 287 5.48 -10.06 2.44
N LEU A 288 4.71 -9.20 3.11
CA LEU A 288 3.29 -9.40 3.44
C LEU A 288 2.51 -8.24 2.84
N PHE A 289 1.99 -8.42 1.63
CA PHE A 289 1.32 -7.33 0.88
C PHE A 289 0.00 -6.87 1.51
N ASN A 290 -0.57 -7.64 2.44
CA ASN A 290 -1.71 -7.21 3.25
C ASN A 290 -1.32 -6.25 4.39
N ILE A 291 -0.03 -6.17 4.74
CA ILE A 291 0.53 -5.27 5.76
C ILE A 291 1.22 -4.06 5.12
N ILE A 292 1.81 -4.26 3.93
CA ILE A 292 2.48 -3.18 3.20
C ILE A 292 1.43 -2.12 2.82
N GLU A 293 1.68 -0.88 3.24
CA GLU A 293 0.79 0.24 2.91
C GLU A 293 0.79 0.53 1.39
N PRO A 294 -0.36 0.87 0.78
CA PRO A 294 -0.46 1.21 -0.64
C PRO A 294 0.49 2.32 -1.08
N ASN A 295 0.65 3.35 -0.26
CA ASN A 295 1.58 4.46 -0.51
C ASN A 295 3.05 4.01 -0.62
N LEU A 296 3.41 2.87 0.01
CA LEU A 296 4.74 2.30 -0.12
C LEU A 296 4.97 1.76 -1.53
N LEU A 297 3.97 1.11 -2.12
CA LEU A 297 4.04 0.67 -3.51
C LEU A 297 4.21 1.86 -4.45
N GLY A 298 3.46 2.95 -4.23
CA GLY A 298 3.65 4.20 -4.96
C GLY A 298 5.08 4.75 -4.84
N LYS A 299 5.65 4.80 -3.65
CA LYS A 299 7.05 5.23 -3.42
C LYS A 299 8.07 4.32 -4.11
N ILE A 300 7.86 3.01 -4.11
CA ILE A 300 8.71 2.06 -4.83
C ILE A 300 8.68 2.36 -6.33
N TYR A 301 7.50 2.62 -6.86
CA TYR A 301 7.35 2.99 -8.26
C TYR A 301 7.92 4.38 -8.59
N GLU A 302 7.89 5.36 -7.69
CA GLU A 302 8.58 6.65 -7.87
C GLU A 302 10.08 6.47 -8.05
N ILE A 303 10.71 5.65 -7.21
CA ILE A 303 12.14 5.34 -7.35
C ILE A 303 12.40 4.58 -8.66
N PHE A 304 11.49 3.68 -9.03
CA PHE A 304 11.49 3.00 -10.31
C PHE A 304 11.46 3.98 -11.50
N LEU A 305 10.72 5.09 -11.40
CA LEU A 305 10.68 6.14 -12.42
C LEU A 305 12.00 6.91 -12.54
N THR A 306 12.88 6.88 -11.54
CA THR A 306 14.19 7.56 -11.59
C THR A 306 15.26 6.79 -12.37
N GLU A 307 15.05 5.49 -12.58
CA GLU A 307 15.96 4.60 -13.30
C GLU A 307 15.32 4.12 -14.61
N GLN A 308 16.12 4.04 -15.67
CA GLN A 308 15.68 3.57 -16.99
C GLN A 308 16.56 2.41 -17.47
N LEU A 309 16.00 1.59 -18.36
CA LEU A 309 16.78 0.60 -19.08
C LEU A 309 17.82 1.28 -19.97
N VAL A 310 19.04 0.78 -19.93
CA VAL A 310 20.15 1.27 -20.75
C VAL A 310 20.88 0.08 -21.39
N LEU A 311 21.37 0.28 -22.60
CA LEU A 311 22.24 -0.68 -23.24
C LEU A 311 23.66 -0.49 -22.74
N LEU A 312 24.24 -1.52 -22.15
CA LEU A 312 25.61 -1.55 -21.65
C LEU A 312 26.61 -1.87 -22.78
N GLU A 313 27.91 -1.61 -22.54
CA GLU A 313 28.98 -1.85 -23.53
C GLU A 313 29.10 -3.32 -23.97
N ASN A 314 28.71 -4.26 -23.11
CA ASN A 314 28.67 -5.69 -23.41
C ASN A 314 27.43 -6.16 -24.19
N ASN A 315 26.63 -5.21 -24.68
CA ASN A 315 25.36 -5.45 -25.39
C ASN A 315 24.29 -6.17 -24.56
N THR A 316 24.29 -5.98 -23.24
CA THR A 316 23.22 -6.40 -22.33
C THR A 316 22.44 -5.19 -21.83
N ILE A 317 21.21 -5.44 -21.39
CA ILE A 317 20.39 -4.41 -20.76
C ILE A 317 20.76 -4.29 -19.29
N GLY A 318 20.95 -3.07 -18.81
CA GLY A 318 21.14 -2.71 -17.42
C GLY A 318 20.29 -1.53 -17.03
N LEU A 319 20.48 -1.02 -15.82
CA LEU A 319 19.80 0.15 -15.29
C LEU A 319 20.74 1.36 -15.27
N GLY A 320 20.21 2.51 -15.65
CA GLY A 320 20.90 3.79 -15.60
C GLY A 320 19.96 4.89 -15.13
N LYS A 321 20.51 5.93 -14.51
CA LYS A 321 19.71 7.10 -14.12
C LYS A 321 19.18 7.82 -15.35
N LYS A 322 17.90 8.17 -15.38
CA LYS A 322 17.33 9.03 -16.41
C LYS A 322 18.09 10.36 -16.47
N LYS A 323 18.51 10.79 -17.65
CA LYS A 323 19.25 12.05 -17.83
C LYS A 323 18.46 13.27 -17.33
N ASP A 324 17.16 13.24 -17.47
CA ASP A 324 16.25 14.31 -17.05
C ASP A 324 16.05 14.35 -15.51
N CYS A 325 16.24 13.24 -14.81
CA CYS A 325 16.17 13.19 -13.35
C CYS A 325 17.38 13.83 -12.66
N GLN A 326 18.49 14.10 -13.38
CA GLN A 326 19.61 14.85 -12.81
C GLN A 326 19.26 16.32 -12.54
N ASN A 327 18.19 16.85 -13.16
CA ASN A 327 17.75 18.23 -13.04
C ASN A 327 16.31 18.39 -12.51
N ARG A 328 15.58 17.30 -12.30
CA ARG A 328 14.23 17.32 -11.72
C ARG A 328 14.31 16.74 -10.32
N TYR A 329 14.11 17.61 -9.34
CA TYR A 329 13.94 17.22 -7.94
C TYR A 329 12.55 16.58 -7.80
N VAL A 330 12.41 15.29 -8.10
CA VAL A 330 11.25 14.50 -7.67
C VAL A 330 11.41 14.31 -6.16
N VAL A 331 10.76 15.14 -5.39
CA VAL A 331 10.77 15.07 -3.93
C VAL A 331 9.44 14.51 -3.50
N THR A 332 9.43 13.27 -3.00
CA THR A 332 8.24 12.68 -2.38
C THR A 332 7.85 13.51 -1.17
N THR A 333 6.61 13.97 -1.13
CA THR A 333 6.09 14.72 0.02
C THR A 333 5.87 13.77 1.19
N PRO A 334 6.40 14.06 2.40
CA PRO A 334 6.15 13.23 3.57
C PRO A 334 4.66 13.07 3.84
N THR A 335 4.24 11.86 4.16
CA THR A 335 2.82 11.47 4.32
C THR A 335 2.10 12.36 5.33
N GLU A 336 2.76 12.73 6.43
CA GLU A 336 2.19 13.60 7.46
C GLU A 336 1.86 15.02 6.93
N ILE A 337 2.64 15.51 5.98
CA ILE A 337 2.39 16.79 5.31
C ILE A 337 1.22 16.65 4.35
N VAL A 338 1.16 15.56 3.58
CA VAL A 338 0.04 15.27 2.67
C VAL A 338 -1.26 15.20 3.45
N MET A 339 -1.33 14.38 4.51
CA MET A 339 -2.49 14.26 5.40
C MET A 339 -2.92 15.62 5.97
N PHE A 340 -1.97 16.43 6.44
CA PHE A 340 -2.25 17.75 6.96
C PHE A 340 -2.85 18.70 5.90
N MET A 341 -2.30 18.70 4.68
CA MET A 341 -2.78 19.55 3.59
C MET A 341 -4.18 19.14 3.13
N VAL A 342 -4.41 17.82 2.99
CA VAL A 342 -5.70 17.26 2.61
C VAL A 342 -6.76 17.60 3.67
N ASP A 343 -6.48 17.34 4.96
CA ASP A 343 -7.38 17.67 6.07
C ASP A 343 -7.74 19.16 6.07
N LYS A 344 -6.74 20.06 5.99
CA LYS A 344 -6.98 21.53 6.01
C LYS A 344 -7.73 22.07 4.81
N THR A 345 -7.70 21.34 3.69
CA THR A 345 -8.39 21.72 2.46
C THR A 345 -9.79 21.12 2.42
N LEU A 346 -9.88 19.78 2.50
CA LEU A 346 -11.14 19.07 2.31
C LEU A 346 -12.11 19.25 3.49
N SER A 347 -11.62 19.43 4.73
CA SER A 347 -12.50 19.71 5.87
C SER A 347 -13.42 20.92 5.66
N LYS A 348 -12.94 21.92 4.92
CA LYS A 348 -13.74 23.12 4.62
C LYS A 348 -14.73 22.92 3.47
N VAL A 349 -14.32 22.13 2.48
CA VAL A 349 -15.12 21.89 1.27
C VAL A 349 -16.23 20.88 1.55
N CYS A 350 -15.97 19.90 2.40
CA CYS A 350 -16.93 18.85 2.78
C CYS A 350 -17.89 19.28 3.91
N ASP A 351 -17.59 20.38 4.64
CA ASP A 351 -18.36 20.78 5.82
C ASP A 351 -19.86 20.92 5.53
N GLY A 352 -20.66 20.19 6.30
CA GLY A 352 -22.12 20.17 6.21
C GLY A 352 -22.72 19.43 5.00
N LYS A 353 -21.89 18.81 4.14
CA LYS A 353 -22.36 18.06 2.96
C LYS A 353 -22.77 16.64 3.32
N THR A 354 -23.78 16.16 2.60
CA THR A 354 -24.20 14.75 2.61
C THR A 354 -23.29 13.89 1.72
N PRO A 355 -23.24 12.56 1.89
CA PRO A 355 -22.49 11.67 1.00
C PRO A 355 -22.85 11.85 -0.49
N SER A 356 -24.11 12.12 -0.80
CA SER A 356 -24.55 12.40 -2.17
C SER A 356 -23.96 13.71 -2.72
N GLU A 357 -23.85 14.76 -1.90
CA GLU A 357 -23.25 16.04 -2.29
C GLU A 357 -21.71 15.99 -2.33
N ILE A 358 -21.09 14.98 -1.69
CA ILE A 358 -19.66 14.72 -1.82
C ILE A 358 -19.31 14.26 -3.24
N LEU A 359 -20.18 13.53 -3.92
CA LEU A 359 -19.96 13.07 -5.30
C LEU A 359 -19.91 14.21 -6.32
N ASP A 360 -20.39 15.40 -5.95
CA ASP A 360 -20.32 16.62 -6.77
C ASP A 360 -19.00 17.39 -6.57
N ILE A 361 -18.12 16.94 -5.65
CA ILE A 361 -16.82 17.59 -5.37
C ILE A 361 -15.75 16.98 -6.28
N SER A 362 -15.01 17.84 -6.97
CA SER A 362 -13.87 17.43 -7.80
C SER A 362 -12.54 17.91 -7.20
N VAL A 363 -11.64 16.95 -6.97
CA VAL A 363 -10.30 17.16 -6.41
C VAL A 363 -9.26 16.75 -7.45
N ALA A 364 -8.35 17.65 -7.80
CA ALA A 364 -7.33 17.41 -8.79
C ALA A 364 -5.92 17.65 -8.25
N ASP A 365 -4.98 16.80 -8.69
CA ASP A 365 -3.54 17.05 -8.63
C ASP A 365 -3.01 17.17 -10.06
N ILE A 366 -2.50 18.35 -10.42
CA ILE A 366 -2.07 18.68 -11.78
C ILE A 366 -0.62 18.29 -12.08
N ALA A 367 0.06 17.66 -11.14
CA ALA A 367 1.40 17.08 -11.27
C ALA A 367 1.49 15.89 -10.29
N CYS A 368 0.60 14.90 -10.51
CA CYS A 368 0.22 13.94 -9.47
C CYS A 368 1.32 12.93 -9.11
N GLY A 369 2.35 12.77 -9.93
CA GLY A 369 3.39 11.76 -9.69
C GLY A 369 2.78 10.39 -9.49
N SER A 370 3.16 9.69 -8.41
CA SER A 370 2.60 8.39 -8.00
C SER A 370 1.20 8.45 -7.41
N GLY A 371 0.61 9.64 -7.24
CA GLY A 371 -0.77 9.82 -6.77
C GLY A 371 -0.96 9.96 -5.27
N ILE A 372 0.08 10.22 -4.47
CA ILE A 372 0.00 10.25 -3.00
C ILE A 372 -1.05 11.24 -2.45
N PHE A 373 -1.19 12.42 -3.06
CA PHE A 373 -2.23 13.38 -2.67
C PHE A 373 -3.64 12.90 -3.04
N LEU A 374 -3.76 12.20 -4.17
CA LEU A 374 -5.02 11.63 -4.65
C LEU A 374 -5.48 10.46 -3.79
N GLU A 375 -4.55 9.58 -3.38
CA GLU A 375 -4.82 8.49 -2.45
C GLU A 375 -5.33 9.00 -1.10
N GLU A 376 -4.69 10.04 -0.56
CA GLU A 376 -5.07 10.62 0.73
C GLU A 376 -6.40 11.39 0.61
N ALA A 377 -6.63 12.12 -0.49
CA ALA A 377 -7.90 12.78 -0.74
C ALA A 377 -9.05 11.76 -0.86
N PHE A 378 -8.81 10.64 -1.56
CA PHE A 378 -9.76 9.55 -1.68
C PHE A 378 -10.07 8.91 -0.32
N ALA A 379 -9.05 8.64 0.50
CA ALA A 379 -9.23 8.14 1.87
C ALA A 379 -10.05 9.10 2.72
N TYR A 380 -9.72 10.41 2.67
CA TYR A 380 -10.43 11.43 3.41
C TYR A 380 -11.93 11.48 3.07
N LEU A 381 -12.28 11.46 1.78
CA LEU A 381 -13.67 11.50 1.34
C LEU A 381 -14.46 10.27 1.78
N GLN A 382 -13.84 9.09 1.74
CA GLN A 382 -14.45 7.87 2.27
C GLN A 382 -14.73 7.99 3.77
N ASP A 383 -13.73 8.40 4.55
CA ASP A 383 -13.84 8.54 6.00
C ASP A 383 -14.89 9.58 6.38
N TYR A 384 -14.96 10.69 5.64
CA TYR A 384 -16.00 11.69 5.83
C TYR A 384 -17.41 11.12 5.64
N CYS A 385 -17.64 10.35 4.57
CA CYS A 385 -18.93 9.71 4.32
C CYS A 385 -19.29 8.69 5.40
N VAL A 386 -18.34 7.84 5.81
CA VAL A 386 -18.54 6.89 6.94
C VAL A 386 -18.96 7.64 8.20
N GLN A 387 -18.21 8.69 8.56
CA GLN A 387 -18.49 9.48 9.74
C GLN A 387 -19.86 10.17 9.66
N TRP A 388 -20.23 10.68 8.49
CA TRP A 388 -21.53 11.28 8.26
C TRP A 388 -22.68 10.28 8.51
N TYR A 389 -22.60 9.06 7.97
CA TYR A 389 -23.60 8.00 8.19
C TYR A 389 -23.71 7.62 9.67
N ILE A 390 -22.58 7.48 10.37
CA ILE A 390 -22.55 7.17 11.81
C ILE A 390 -23.23 8.28 12.61
N CYS A 391 -22.85 9.54 12.40
CA CYS A 391 -23.41 10.69 13.12
C CYS A 391 -24.90 10.90 12.88
N ASN A 392 -25.42 10.49 11.73
CA ASN A 392 -26.83 10.62 11.39
C ASN A 392 -27.65 9.34 11.69
N GLY A 393 -27.06 8.34 12.33
CA GLY A 393 -27.75 7.09 12.70
C GLY A 393 -28.14 6.22 11.51
N GLN A 394 -27.41 6.33 10.39
CA GLN A 394 -27.67 5.61 9.13
C GLN A 394 -26.61 4.50 8.89
N THR A 395 -26.21 3.79 9.94
CA THR A 395 -25.20 2.74 9.87
C THR A 395 -25.62 1.54 9.00
N ASP A 396 -26.91 1.39 8.71
CA ASP A 396 -27.43 0.35 7.79
C ASP A 396 -26.89 0.48 6.35
N HIS A 397 -26.39 1.67 5.98
CA HIS A 397 -25.71 1.91 4.69
C HIS A 397 -24.26 1.43 4.67
N LEU A 398 -23.70 1.12 5.84
CA LEU A 398 -22.29 0.77 6.00
C LEU A 398 -22.10 -0.73 6.18
N ILE A 399 -20.89 -1.21 5.88
CA ILE A 399 -20.47 -2.57 6.15
C ILE A 399 -19.72 -2.57 7.47
N GLU A 400 -20.21 -3.34 8.46
CA GLU A 400 -19.52 -3.53 9.73
C GLU A 400 -18.30 -4.45 9.53
N THR A 401 -17.12 -3.97 9.91
CA THR A 401 -15.85 -4.71 9.79
C THR A 401 -15.30 -5.15 11.13
N GLY A 402 -15.79 -4.58 12.23
CA GLY A 402 -15.41 -4.87 13.60
C GLY A 402 -16.36 -4.22 14.59
N ILE A 403 -16.08 -4.28 15.87
CA ILE A 403 -16.90 -3.64 16.91
C ILE A 403 -16.86 -2.13 16.68
N ASP A 404 -18.01 -1.55 16.30
CA ASP A 404 -18.16 -0.12 15.93
C ASP A 404 -17.20 0.35 14.81
N LEU A 405 -16.67 -0.58 14.03
CA LEU A 405 -15.85 -0.30 12.85
C LEU A 405 -16.67 -0.49 11.59
N TYR A 406 -16.74 0.54 10.78
CA TYR A 406 -17.55 0.57 9.57
C TYR A 406 -16.71 1.01 8.37
N LYS A 407 -17.10 0.53 7.18
CA LYS A 407 -16.60 1.01 5.90
C LYS A 407 -17.73 1.22 4.91
N LEU A 408 -17.47 1.98 3.85
CA LEU A 408 -18.40 2.12 2.74
C LEU A 408 -18.50 0.81 1.93
N PRO A 409 -19.66 0.51 1.32
CA PRO A 409 -19.75 -0.48 0.27
C PRO A 409 -18.79 -0.16 -0.89
N LEU A 410 -18.25 -1.21 -1.53
CA LEU A 410 -17.30 -1.05 -2.64
C LEU A 410 -17.85 -0.14 -3.76
N GLN A 411 -19.15 -0.22 -4.06
CA GLN A 411 -19.74 0.62 -5.10
C GLN A 411 -19.67 2.10 -4.76
N GLU A 412 -19.97 2.50 -3.51
CA GLU A 412 -19.88 3.90 -3.08
C GLU A 412 -18.42 4.40 -3.11
N LYS A 413 -17.46 3.56 -2.75
CA LYS A 413 -16.03 3.88 -2.91
C LYS A 413 -15.66 4.11 -4.37
N LYS A 414 -16.15 3.25 -5.29
CA LYS A 414 -15.94 3.43 -6.73
C LYS A 414 -16.55 4.74 -7.23
N ASP A 415 -17.75 5.07 -6.77
CA ASP A 415 -18.42 6.31 -7.15
C ASP A 415 -17.63 7.53 -6.69
N ILE A 416 -17.11 7.54 -5.45
CA ILE A 416 -16.21 8.59 -4.95
C ILE A 416 -14.93 8.66 -5.80
N LEU A 417 -14.28 7.53 -6.06
CA LEU A 417 -13.03 7.51 -6.83
C LEU A 417 -13.22 8.08 -8.24
N CYS A 418 -14.28 7.65 -8.94
CA CYS A 418 -14.52 8.05 -10.32
C CYS A 418 -15.10 9.46 -10.46
N SER A 419 -15.87 9.92 -9.47
CA SER A 419 -16.52 11.24 -9.56
C SER A 419 -15.67 12.37 -8.95
N CYS A 420 -14.83 12.06 -7.95
CA CYS A 420 -14.18 13.09 -7.16
C CYS A 420 -12.68 13.22 -7.42
N ILE A 421 -11.98 12.19 -7.90
CA ILE A 421 -10.51 12.14 -7.91
C ILE A 421 -9.97 12.24 -9.34
N TYR A 422 -9.11 13.25 -9.57
CA TYR A 422 -8.52 13.54 -10.88
C TYR A 422 -7.03 13.81 -10.77
N GLY A 423 -6.25 13.35 -11.75
CA GLY A 423 -4.80 13.55 -11.77
C GLY A 423 -4.26 13.80 -13.17
N ILE A 424 -3.22 14.60 -13.26
CA ILE A 424 -2.49 14.84 -14.50
C ILE A 424 -1.01 14.76 -14.21
N ASP A 425 -0.26 14.07 -15.07
CA ASP A 425 1.20 14.10 -15.02
C ASP A 425 1.81 14.09 -16.43
N ILE A 426 3.00 14.68 -16.54
CA ILE A 426 3.77 14.73 -17.79
C ILE A 426 4.53 13.43 -18.07
N ASP A 427 4.65 12.56 -17.08
CA ASP A 427 5.27 11.23 -17.22
C ASP A 427 4.17 10.17 -17.30
N ILE A 428 4.06 9.50 -18.45
CA ILE A 428 3.05 8.45 -18.67
C ILE A 428 3.18 7.31 -17.65
N HIS A 429 4.40 6.99 -17.21
CA HIS A 429 4.63 5.95 -16.23
C HIS A 429 4.13 6.36 -14.84
N ALA A 430 4.26 7.66 -14.49
CA ALA A 430 3.69 8.19 -13.25
C ALA A 430 2.16 8.08 -13.26
N VAL A 431 1.52 8.36 -14.40
CA VAL A 431 0.06 8.18 -14.58
C VAL A 431 -0.36 6.73 -14.31
N GLU A 432 0.36 5.75 -14.90
CA GLU A 432 0.04 4.33 -14.68
C GLU A 432 0.27 3.91 -13.22
N VAL A 433 1.31 4.42 -12.56
CA VAL A 433 1.56 4.20 -11.14
C VAL A 433 0.45 4.80 -10.29
N ALA A 434 0.02 6.03 -10.56
CA ALA A 434 -1.07 6.68 -9.82
C ALA A 434 -2.39 5.90 -9.95
N LYS A 435 -2.74 5.42 -11.17
CA LYS A 435 -3.87 4.52 -11.37
C LYS A 435 -3.75 3.25 -10.54
N PHE A 436 -2.60 2.58 -10.61
CA PHE A 436 -2.32 1.37 -9.87
C PHE A 436 -2.47 1.57 -8.36
N SER A 437 -1.86 2.62 -7.80
CA SER A 437 -1.93 2.97 -6.39
C SER A 437 -3.37 3.21 -5.93
N LEU A 438 -4.14 3.98 -6.68
CA LEU A 438 -5.56 4.25 -6.39
C LEU A 438 -6.41 2.98 -6.45
N LEU A 439 -6.15 2.07 -7.40
CA LEU A 439 -6.87 0.79 -7.48
C LEU A 439 -6.53 -0.13 -6.30
N ILE A 440 -5.27 -0.17 -5.87
CA ILE A 440 -4.87 -0.90 -4.65
C ILE A 440 -5.51 -0.27 -3.41
N LYS A 441 -5.56 1.08 -3.33
CA LYS A 441 -6.22 1.79 -2.23
C LYS A 441 -7.72 1.49 -2.17
N LEU A 442 -8.41 1.41 -3.31
CA LEU A 442 -9.82 1.07 -3.39
C LEU A 442 -10.14 -0.30 -2.77
N ILE A 443 -9.24 -1.29 -2.96
CA ILE A 443 -9.43 -2.66 -2.46
C ILE A 443 -8.71 -2.94 -1.13
N GLU A 444 -8.15 -1.93 -0.48
CA GLU A 444 -7.29 -2.10 0.69
C GLU A 444 -7.95 -2.88 1.83
N ASP A 445 -9.21 -2.61 2.11
CA ASP A 445 -10.02 -3.22 3.17
C ASP A 445 -11.10 -4.19 2.62
N GLU A 446 -11.01 -4.57 1.33
CA GLU A 446 -11.95 -5.49 0.73
C GLU A 446 -11.59 -6.95 1.03
N THR A 447 -12.63 -7.80 1.03
CA THR A 447 -12.55 -9.23 1.26
C THR A 447 -13.31 -9.98 0.16
N ALA A 448 -13.06 -11.29 -0.01
CA ALA A 448 -13.78 -12.07 -1.01
C ALA A 448 -15.32 -11.96 -0.90
N PRO A 449 -15.94 -11.99 0.30
CA PRO A 449 -17.38 -11.77 0.42
C PRO A 449 -17.83 -10.38 -0.03
N SER A 450 -17.08 -9.30 0.30
CA SER A 450 -17.50 -7.93 -0.04
C SER A 450 -17.46 -7.63 -1.54
N VAL A 451 -16.64 -8.36 -2.30
CA VAL A 451 -16.51 -8.18 -3.75
C VAL A 451 -17.21 -9.27 -4.57
N SER A 452 -17.88 -10.25 -3.93
CA SER A 452 -18.40 -11.45 -4.59
C SER A 452 -19.40 -11.14 -5.69
N GLU A 453 -20.26 -10.15 -5.48
CA GLU A 453 -21.34 -9.77 -6.40
C GLU A 453 -20.98 -8.58 -7.30
N VAL A 454 -19.80 -7.95 -7.09
CA VAL A 454 -19.37 -6.79 -7.86
C VAL A 454 -18.52 -7.21 -9.06
N VAL A 455 -18.97 -6.93 -10.27
CA VAL A 455 -18.23 -7.17 -11.52
C VAL A 455 -18.47 -6.00 -12.47
N PRO A 456 -17.40 -5.35 -12.93
CA PRO A 456 -16.00 -5.50 -12.55
C PRO A 456 -15.73 -4.97 -11.12
N ILE A 457 -14.70 -5.52 -10.45
CA ILE A 457 -14.32 -5.09 -9.11
C ILE A 457 -13.71 -3.68 -9.17
N LEU A 458 -12.86 -3.41 -10.14
CA LEU A 458 -12.17 -2.13 -10.30
C LEU A 458 -12.81 -1.27 -11.40
N PRO A 459 -12.79 0.06 -11.28
CA PRO A 459 -13.16 0.96 -12.37
C PRO A 459 -11.97 1.15 -13.33
N ASP A 460 -12.26 1.59 -14.55
CA ASP A 460 -11.26 2.20 -15.42
C ASP A 460 -11.04 3.66 -14.98
N LEU A 461 -9.79 4.05 -14.78
CA LEU A 461 -9.39 5.40 -14.38
C LEU A 461 -8.79 6.22 -15.53
N GLY A 462 -8.95 5.78 -16.78
CA GLY A 462 -8.41 6.46 -17.95
C GLY A 462 -8.92 7.89 -18.13
N ASP A 463 -10.17 8.15 -17.75
CA ASP A 463 -10.79 9.48 -17.81
C ASP A 463 -10.42 10.36 -16.60
N ASN A 464 -9.97 9.75 -15.51
CA ASN A 464 -9.65 10.42 -14.26
C ASN A 464 -8.18 10.81 -14.15
N ILE A 465 -7.27 9.92 -14.50
CA ILE A 465 -5.83 10.11 -14.39
C ILE A 465 -5.23 10.10 -15.80
N GLN A 466 -4.76 11.26 -16.24
CA GLN A 466 -4.40 11.48 -17.64
C GLN A 466 -2.97 11.97 -17.80
N PHE A 467 -2.38 11.60 -18.95
CA PHE A 467 -1.05 12.03 -19.37
C PHE A 467 -1.11 13.39 -20.04
N GLY A 468 -0.18 14.29 -19.70
CA GLY A 468 0.00 15.56 -20.41
C GLY A 468 0.64 16.64 -19.55
N ASN A 469 1.10 17.69 -20.22
CA ASN A 469 1.64 18.87 -19.56
C ASN A 469 0.51 19.82 -19.15
N SER A 470 0.16 19.83 -17.87
CA SER A 470 -0.93 20.62 -17.31
C SER A 470 -0.74 22.15 -17.44
N LEU A 471 0.47 22.61 -17.74
CA LEU A 471 0.80 24.04 -17.87
C LEU A 471 0.69 24.54 -19.31
N VAL A 472 0.55 23.66 -20.30
CA VAL A 472 0.55 24.02 -21.71
C VAL A 472 -0.64 23.40 -22.43
N SER A 473 -1.47 24.24 -23.06
CA SER A 473 -2.58 23.80 -23.87
C SER A 473 -2.21 23.78 -25.38
N GLN A 474 -2.92 22.95 -26.14
CA GLN A 474 -2.77 22.89 -27.60
C GLN A 474 -3.00 24.26 -28.27
N THR A 475 -3.91 25.05 -27.74
CA THR A 475 -4.25 26.39 -28.26
C THR A 475 -3.12 27.39 -28.11
N GLU A 476 -2.34 27.30 -27.04
CA GLU A 476 -1.17 28.17 -26.81
C GLU A 476 -0.03 27.86 -27.77
N LEU A 477 0.14 26.58 -28.14
CA LEU A 477 1.18 26.16 -29.08
C LEU A 477 0.84 26.49 -30.54
N ASN A 478 -0.43 26.57 -30.92
CA ASN A 478 -0.87 26.88 -32.29
C ASN A 478 -0.43 28.27 -32.79
N GLY A 479 -0.01 29.17 -31.89
CA GLY A 479 0.53 30.49 -32.21
C GLY A 479 2.03 30.55 -32.47
N ILE A 480 2.76 29.43 -32.26
CA ILE A 480 4.23 29.39 -32.34
C ILE A 480 4.66 28.75 -33.67
N SER A 481 5.24 29.55 -34.56
CA SER A 481 5.73 29.07 -35.86
C SER A 481 6.92 28.12 -35.67
N GLY A 482 6.81 26.87 -36.14
CA GLY A 482 7.87 25.86 -36.09
C GLY A 482 7.67 24.79 -34.97
N ALA A 483 6.57 24.81 -34.28
CA ALA A 483 6.32 23.96 -33.08
C ALA A 483 6.08 22.46 -33.35
N ASN A 484 5.91 22.02 -34.61
CA ASN A 484 5.44 20.66 -34.90
C ASN A 484 6.35 19.51 -34.39
N HIS A 485 7.66 19.72 -34.26
CA HIS A 485 8.57 18.71 -33.69
C HIS A 485 8.68 18.84 -32.15
N GLN A 486 8.61 20.06 -31.64
CA GLN A 486 8.63 20.34 -30.19
C GLN A 486 7.29 20.04 -29.50
N MET A 487 6.19 19.99 -30.25
CA MET A 487 4.86 19.67 -29.71
C MET A 487 4.78 18.24 -29.14
N MET A 488 5.45 17.26 -29.76
CA MET A 488 5.47 15.89 -29.23
C MET A 488 6.27 15.77 -27.93
N GLU A 489 7.33 16.57 -27.77
CA GLU A 489 8.14 16.59 -26.53
C GLU A 489 7.45 17.36 -25.39
N ILE A 490 6.57 18.34 -25.68
CA ILE A 490 5.90 19.18 -24.68
C ILE A 490 4.65 18.47 -24.13
N ALA A 491 4.04 17.55 -24.88
CA ALA A 491 2.82 16.82 -24.53
C ALA A 491 1.70 17.74 -23.96
N PRO A 492 1.21 18.72 -24.74
CA PRO A 492 0.22 19.69 -24.25
C PRO A 492 -1.04 18.99 -23.81
N PHE A 493 -1.61 19.42 -22.67
CA PHE A 493 -2.82 18.83 -22.10
C PHE A 493 -4.09 19.50 -22.63
N ASP A 494 -5.10 18.69 -22.96
CA ASP A 494 -6.43 19.19 -23.33
C ASP A 494 -7.39 19.13 -22.14
N TRP A 495 -7.59 20.27 -21.50
CA TRP A 495 -8.48 20.40 -20.34
C TRP A 495 -9.95 20.07 -20.62
N SER A 496 -10.35 19.92 -21.88
CA SER A 496 -11.71 19.49 -22.23
C SER A 496 -11.93 17.98 -22.05
N THR A 497 -10.87 17.20 -21.92
CA THR A 497 -10.93 15.72 -21.82
C THR A 497 -11.12 15.24 -20.38
N ILE A 498 -10.82 16.04 -19.39
CA ILE A 498 -10.91 15.69 -17.97
C ILE A 498 -12.11 16.39 -17.31
N ASN A 499 -12.76 15.71 -16.39
CA ASN A 499 -13.94 16.22 -15.66
C ASN A 499 -14.99 16.86 -16.60
N ASN A 500 -15.23 16.28 -17.77
CA ASN A 500 -16.14 16.80 -18.82
C ASN A 500 -15.88 18.26 -19.22
N GLY A 501 -14.63 18.71 -19.10
CA GLY A 501 -14.24 20.10 -19.38
C GLY A 501 -14.71 21.11 -18.30
N CYS A 502 -15.22 20.62 -17.17
CA CYS A 502 -15.54 21.45 -16.00
C CYS A 502 -14.25 21.77 -15.23
N GLY A 503 -14.26 22.84 -14.44
CA GLY A 503 -13.18 23.13 -13.49
C GLY A 503 -13.20 22.17 -12.31
N PHE A 504 -12.26 22.37 -11.38
CA PHE A 504 -12.16 21.59 -10.13
C PHE A 504 -12.51 22.47 -8.92
N ASP A 505 -13.15 21.87 -7.92
CA ASP A 505 -13.44 22.54 -6.65
C ASP A 505 -12.19 22.68 -5.80
N VAL A 506 -11.28 21.70 -5.92
CA VAL A 506 -10.01 21.64 -5.18
C VAL A 506 -8.87 21.27 -6.13
N ILE A 507 -7.78 22.04 -6.05
CA ILE A 507 -6.49 21.65 -6.63
C ILE A 507 -5.50 21.50 -5.47
N ILE A 508 -4.91 20.33 -5.33
CA ILE A 508 -3.98 19.99 -4.26
C ILE A 508 -2.81 19.19 -4.83
N GLY A 509 -1.61 19.48 -4.41
CA GLY A 509 -0.41 18.79 -4.88
C GLY A 509 0.86 19.50 -4.49
N ASN A 510 2.00 18.93 -4.87
CA ASN A 510 3.34 19.52 -4.72
C ASN A 510 4.04 19.53 -6.10
N PRO A 511 3.71 20.51 -6.97
CA PRO A 511 4.28 20.57 -8.31
C PRO A 511 5.79 20.84 -8.26
N PRO A 512 6.56 20.40 -9.28
CA PRO A 512 8.00 20.64 -9.35
C PRO A 512 8.30 22.15 -9.44
N TYR A 513 9.43 22.56 -8.85
CA TYR A 513 9.91 23.95 -8.82
C TYR A 513 10.72 24.30 -10.05
#